data_2a47218e9961f09926b1816312806171
#
_entry.id   2a47218e9961f09926b1816312806171
#
_cell.length_a   1.000
_cell.length_b   1.000
_cell.length_c   1.000
_cell.angle_alpha   90.00
_cell.angle_beta   90.00
_cell.angle_gamma   90.00
#
_symmetry.space_group_name_H-M   'P 1'
#
loop_
_entity.id
_entity.type
_entity.pdbx_description
1 polymer ?
#
loop_
_entity_poly.entity_id
_entity_poly.type
_entity_poly.pdbx_seq_one_letter_code
_entity_poly.pdbx_strand_id
1 'polypeptide(L)'
;KYDYKNNKRHILLGCGGSGKTKRINPEKFVLFMDMIRKDVDCRFIIAAGSNAEEQKIVDDIMNSKHNCITINKMDIGDPKTLAIIKSCDLACCTDSSFSHIAASLDVPTITIPTDTPMVYASYHRQMHPVLPEDLTEVKHGSLSAEKINPKDIYIKAKKILNL
;
A
#
# COMPACT_ATOMS: atom_id res chain seq x y z
N LYS A 1 -8.41 22.16 1.38
CA LYS A 1 -8.72 21.91 2.82
C LYS A 1 -9.11 20.45 2.93
N TYR A 2 -8.25 19.62 3.52
CA TYR A 2 -8.63 18.26 3.86
C TYR A 2 -9.59 18.35 5.05
N ASP A 3 -10.78 17.79 4.88
CA ASP A 3 -11.81 17.82 5.92
C ASP A 3 -11.55 16.70 6.93
N TYR A 4 -10.88 17.03 8.02
CA TYR A 4 -10.57 16.12 9.13
C TYR A 4 -11.80 15.78 10.00
N LYS A 5 -12.98 16.30 9.70
CA LYS A 5 -14.18 16.15 10.55
C LYS A 5 -15.03 14.91 10.21
N ASN A 6 -14.70 14.18 9.17
CA ASN A 6 -15.37 12.92 8.87
C ASN A 6 -14.59 11.77 9.50
N ASN A 7 -15.26 10.95 10.28
CA ASN A 7 -14.77 9.71 10.93
C ASN A 7 -14.28 8.62 9.93
N LYS A 8 -13.83 9.03 8.73
CA LYS A 8 -13.34 8.14 7.68
C LYS A 8 -11.88 7.81 7.89
N ARG A 9 -11.56 6.54 7.87
CA ARG A 9 -10.16 6.09 7.85
C ARG A 9 -9.51 6.44 6.52
N HIS A 10 -8.27 6.85 6.56
CA HIS A 10 -7.45 7.08 5.36
C HIS A 10 -6.45 5.94 5.20
N ILE A 11 -6.51 5.27 4.06
CA ILE A 11 -5.64 4.14 3.75
C ILE A 11 -4.78 4.49 2.54
N LEU A 12 -3.47 4.56 2.74
CA LEU A 12 -2.51 4.73 1.66
C LEU A 12 -2.30 3.40 0.93
N LEU A 13 -2.37 3.41 -0.40
CA LEU A 13 -2.00 2.30 -1.27
C LEU A 13 -0.76 2.69 -2.07
N GLY A 14 0.41 2.23 -1.64
CA GLY A 14 1.67 2.40 -2.36
C GLY A 14 1.82 1.31 -3.41
N CYS A 15 1.29 1.54 -4.61
CA CYS A 15 1.20 0.53 -5.66
C CYS A 15 2.36 0.55 -6.67
N GLY A 16 3.35 1.43 -6.48
CA GLY A 16 4.54 1.53 -7.32
C GLY A 16 5.63 0.50 -6.96
N GLY A 17 6.76 0.62 -7.62
CA GLY A 17 7.95 -0.19 -7.38
C GLY A 17 8.95 -0.07 -8.53
N SER A 18 10.23 -0.04 -8.23
CA SER A 18 11.31 0.21 -9.22
C SER A 18 11.49 -0.90 -10.27
N GLY A 19 10.77 -2.01 -10.16
CA GLY A 19 10.83 -3.14 -11.11
C GLY A 19 9.49 -3.85 -11.21
N LYS A 20 9.25 -4.51 -12.34
CA LYS A 20 8.02 -5.29 -12.58
C LYS A 20 7.78 -6.35 -11.50
N THR A 21 8.84 -6.97 -11.01
CA THR A 21 8.81 -8.04 -10.01
C THR A 21 8.39 -7.56 -8.62
N LYS A 22 8.44 -6.24 -8.38
CA LYS A 22 8.05 -5.60 -7.12
C LYS A 22 6.62 -5.08 -7.10
N ARG A 23 5.90 -5.21 -8.21
CA ARG A 23 4.52 -4.74 -8.36
C ARG A 23 3.57 -5.93 -8.38
N ILE A 24 2.43 -5.76 -7.74
CA ILE A 24 1.34 -6.75 -7.80
C ILE A 24 0.28 -6.27 -8.79
N ASN A 25 -0.53 -7.20 -9.28
CA ASN A 25 -1.67 -6.88 -10.13
C ASN A 25 -2.61 -5.88 -9.40
N PRO A 26 -3.01 -4.75 -10.04
CA PRO A 26 -3.92 -3.76 -9.45
C PRO A 26 -5.25 -4.34 -8.96
N GLU A 27 -5.75 -5.40 -9.58
CA GLU A 27 -6.95 -6.11 -9.11
C GLU A 27 -6.83 -6.61 -7.67
N LYS A 28 -5.61 -6.96 -7.21
CA LYS A 28 -5.38 -7.40 -5.83
C LYS A 28 -5.61 -6.26 -4.84
N PHE A 29 -5.26 -5.04 -5.20
CA PHE A 29 -5.60 -3.85 -4.40
C PHE A 29 -7.10 -3.61 -4.40
N VAL A 30 -7.77 -3.70 -5.56
CA VAL A 30 -9.22 -3.52 -5.66
C VAL A 30 -9.97 -4.55 -4.82
N LEU A 31 -9.56 -5.82 -4.85
CA LEU A 31 -10.13 -6.86 -4.00
C LEU A 31 -9.93 -6.59 -2.50
N PHE A 32 -8.74 -6.12 -2.10
CA PHE A 32 -8.50 -5.66 -0.73
C PHE A 32 -9.43 -4.51 -0.35
N MET A 33 -9.58 -3.50 -1.24
CA MET A 33 -10.46 -2.36 -1.04
C MET A 33 -11.93 -2.80 -0.88
N ASP A 34 -12.38 -3.76 -1.68
CA ASP A 34 -13.73 -4.35 -1.58
C ASP A 34 -13.99 -5.01 -0.22
N MET A 35 -12.98 -5.69 0.31
CA MET A 35 -13.09 -6.37 1.60
C MET A 35 -13.11 -5.38 2.76
N ILE A 36 -12.14 -4.47 2.82
CA ILE A 36 -11.99 -3.58 3.98
C ILE A 36 -13.15 -2.57 4.10
N ARG A 37 -13.74 -2.15 2.99
CA ARG A 37 -14.90 -1.24 2.99
C ARG A 37 -16.19 -1.85 3.54
N LYS A 38 -16.26 -3.15 3.69
CA LYS A 38 -17.39 -3.80 4.36
C LYS A 38 -17.38 -3.57 5.88
N ASP A 39 -16.18 -3.36 6.43
CA ASP A 39 -15.99 -3.24 7.88
C ASP A 39 -15.80 -1.77 8.33
N VAL A 40 -15.28 -0.90 7.45
CA VAL A 40 -14.98 0.48 7.84
C VAL A 40 -15.19 1.47 6.68
N ASP A 41 -15.77 2.63 6.98
CA ASP A 41 -15.83 3.73 6.02
C ASP A 41 -14.42 4.33 5.87
N CYS A 42 -13.88 4.24 4.67
CA CYS A 42 -12.53 4.68 4.39
C CYS A 42 -12.40 5.36 3.03
N ARG A 43 -11.35 6.18 2.91
CA ARG A 43 -10.88 6.77 1.66
C ARG A 43 -9.51 6.20 1.34
N PHE A 44 -9.30 5.85 0.09
CA PHE A 44 -8.02 5.35 -0.39
C PHE A 44 -7.21 6.49 -1.01
N ILE A 45 -5.92 6.50 -0.71
CA ILE A 45 -4.94 7.44 -1.25
C ILE A 45 -3.94 6.62 -2.05
N ILE A 46 -3.95 6.79 -3.37
CA ILE A 46 -3.11 6.00 -4.27
C ILE A 46 -1.78 6.72 -4.47
N ALA A 47 -0.68 6.01 -4.25
CA ALA A 47 0.68 6.52 -4.38
C ALA A 47 1.52 5.63 -5.29
N ALA A 48 2.14 6.22 -6.30
CA ALA A 48 3.06 5.56 -7.22
C ALA A 48 4.03 6.57 -7.83
N GLY A 49 5.07 6.07 -8.48
CA GLY A 49 5.99 6.90 -9.27
C GLY A 49 5.35 7.43 -10.56
N SER A 50 6.11 8.22 -11.30
CA SER A 50 5.63 8.94 -12.50
C SER A 50 5.84 8.18 -13.82
N ASN A 51 6.44 6.97 -13.78
CA ASN A 51 6.65 6.21 -15.02
C ASN A 51 5.34 5.62 -15.56
N ALA A 52 5.28 5.38 -16.87
CA ALA A 52 4.06 4.97 -17.56
C ALA A 52 3.45 3.66 -17.03
N GLU A 53 4.28 2.71 -16.61
CA GLU A 53 3.80 1.42 -16.09
C GLU A 53 3.12 1.59 -14.72
N GLU A 54 3.68 2.41 -13.85
CA GLU A 54 3.07 2.71 -12.55
C GLU A 54 1.81 3.56 -12.70
N GLN A 55 1.81 4.51 -13.65
CA GLN A 55 0.62 5.30 -13.94
C GLN A 55 -0.54 4.42 -14.43
N LYS A 56 -0.27 3.41 -15.25
CA LYS A 56 -1.30 2.45 -15.64
C LYS A 56 -1.91 1.72 -14.45
N ILE A 57 -1.10 1.29 -13.48
CA ILE A 57 -1.60 0.68 -12.23
C ILE A 57 -2.51 1.66 -11.47
N VAL A 58 -2.10 2.92 -11.38
CA VAL A 58 -2.91 3.97 -10.74
C VAL A 58 -4.26 4.12 -11.46
N ASP A 59 -4.24 4.21 -12.79
CA ASP A 59 -5.45 4.38 -13.60
C ASP A 59 -6.40 3.18 -13.42
N ASP A 60 -5.87 1.95 -13.41
CA ASP A 60 -6.66 0.74 -13.21
C ASP A 60 -7.34 0.75 -11.81
N ILE A 61 -6.65 1.20 -10.76
CA ILE A 61 -7.24 1.32 -9.42
C ILE A 61 -8.24 2.49 -9.35
N MET A 62 -7.91 3.65 -9.94
CA MET A 62 -8.77 4.83 -9.95
C MET A 62 -10.07 4.63 -10.71
N ASN A 63 -10.06 3.77 -11.74
CA ASN A 63 -11.25 3.38 -12.49
C ASN A 63 -12.16 2.40 -11.74
N SER A 64 -11.75 1.94 -10.55
CA SER A 64 -12.60 1.12 -9.69
C SER A 64 -13.76 1.93 -9.11
N LYS A 65 -14.76 1.25 -8.55
CA LYS A 65 -15.94 1.88 -7.90
C LYS A 65 -15.62 2.61 -6.59
N HIS A 66 -14.37 2.60 -6.15
CA HIS A 66 -13.97 3.16 -4.86
C HIS A 66 -13.69 4.66 -4.93
N ASN A 67 -13.98 5.36 -3.85
CA ASN A 67 -13.61 6.76 -3.71
C ASN A 67 -12.11 6.87 -3.41
N CYS A 68 -11.34 7.18 -4.43
CA CYS A 68 -9.89 7.31 -4.37
C CYS A 68 -9.45 8.74 -4.66
N ILE A 69 -8.31 9.11 -4.10
CA ILE A 69 -7.52 10.28 -4.51
C ILE A 69 -6.09 9.82 -4.82
N THR A 70 -5.36 10.57 -5.60
CA THR A 70 -3.98 10.21 -5.96
C THR A 70 -2.99 11.28 -5.54
N ILE A 71 -1.81 10.84 -5.09
CA ILE A 71 -0.62 11.66 -4.82
C ILE A 71 0.57 11.24 -5.71
N ASN A 72 0.31 10.44 -6.73
CA ASN A 72 1.32 9.81 -7.58
C ASN A 72 2.24 10.75 -8.35
N LYS A 73 1.79 12.00 -8.59
CA LYS A 73 2.60 13.02 -9.29
C LYS A 73 3.29 14.00 -8.34
N MET A 74 3.14 13.81 -7.03
CA MET A 74 3.77 14.66 -6.04
C MET A 74 5.20 14.18 -5.77
N ASP A 75 6.09 15.11 -5.57
CA ASP A 75 7.45 14.80 -5.11
C ASP A 75 7.38 14.17 -3.72
N ILE A 76 8.09 13.06 -3.53
CA ILE A 76 8.23 12.40 -2.23
C ILE A 76 8.87 13.35 -1.20
N GLY A 77 9.73 14.26 -1.63
CA GLY A 77 10.32 15.30 -0.78
C GLY A 77 9.40 16.48 -0.46
N ASP A 78 8.23 16.60 -1.12
CA ASP A 78 7.28 17.68 -0.85
C ASP A 78 6.67 17.49 0.56
N PRO A 79 6.78 18.49 1.45
CA PRO A 79 6.14 18.46 2.76
C PRO A 79 4.63 18.16 2.74
N LYS A 80 3.94 18.52 1.65
CA LYS A 80 2.51 18.20 1.49
C LYS A 80 2.29 16.70 1.30
N THR A 81 3.13 16.05 0.48
CA THR A 81 3.10 14.60 0.32
C THR A 81 3.34 13.89 1.65
N LEU A 82 4.36 14.30 2.39
CA LEU A 82 4.66 13.74 3.72
C LEU A 82 3.52 13.95 4.72
N ALA A 83 2.91 15.13 4.73
CA ALA A 83 1.77 15.44 5.60
C ALA A 83 0.54 14.57 5.26
N ILE A 84 0.27 14.33 3.98
CA ILE A 84 -0.81 13.43 3.54
C ILE A 84 -0.53 12.01 4.00
N ILE A 85 0.68 11.49 3.78
CA ILE A 85 1.06 10.14 4.20
C ILE A 85 0.92 10.01 5.72
N LYS A 86 1.44 10.97 6.48
CA LYS A 86 1.36 10.98 7.95
C LYS A 86 -0.08 11.00 8.47
N SER A 87 -1.03 11.53 7.71
CA SER A 87 -2.44 11.58 8.09
C SER A 87 -3.20 10.27 7.83
N CYS A 88 -2.54 9.25 7.27
CA CYS A 88 -3.15 7.96 7.03
C CYS A 88 -3.19 7.10 8.30
N ASP A 89 -4.28 6.35 8.47
CA ASP A 89 -4.45 5.38 9.57
C ASP A 89 -3.71 4.06 9.28
N LEU A 90 -3.49 3.77 8.01
CA LEU A 90 -2.82 2.57 7.51
C LEU A 90 -2.17 2.86 6.17
N ALA A 91 -1.01 2.28 5.93
CA ALA A 91 -0.43 2.16 4.59
C ALA A 91 -0.39 0.67 4.18
N CYS A 92 -0.66 0.40 2.91
CA CYS A 92 -0.51 -0.91 2.30
C CYS A 92 0.32 -0.73 1.03
N CYS A 93 1.58 -1.14 1.07
CA CYS A 93 2.55 -0.79 0.04
C CYS A 93 3.31 -2.02 -0.46
N THR A 94 3.49 -2.09 -1.76
CA THR A 94 4.53 -2.95 -2.35
C THR A 94 5.92 -2.48 -1.88
N ASP A 95 6.97 -3.19 -2.27
CA ASP A 95 8.35 -2.80 -1.98
C ASP A 95 8.72 -1.53 -2.78
N SER A 96 8.39 -0.39 -2.20
CA SER A 96 8.55 0.95 -2.76
C SER A 96 8.96 1.96 -1.69
N SER A 97 9.46 3.11 -2.10
CA SER A 97 9.80 4.21 -1.19
C SER A 97 8.64 4.64 -0.29
N PHE A 98 7.40 4.48 -0.73
CA PHE A 98 6.22 4.82 0.06
C PHE A 98 6.08 3.96 1.32
N SER A 99 6.48 2.67 1.28
CA SER A 99 6.47 1.81 2.47
C SER A 99 7.44 2.31 3.54
N HIS A 100 8.63 2.71 3.12
CA HIS A 100 9.65 3.23 4.01
C HIS A 100 9.28 4.58 4.61
N ILE A 101 8.74 5.48 3.80
CA ILE A 101 8.29 6.81 4.24
C ILE A 101 7.12 6.68 5.22
N ALA A 102 6.10 5.89 4.91
CA ALA A 102 4.97 5.69 5.79
C ALA A 102 5.41 5.15 7.16
N ALA A 103 6.25 4.11 7.17
CA ALA A 103 6.79 3.57 8.41
C ALA A 103 7.62 4.59 9.20
N SER A 104 8.48 5.39 8.54
CA SER A 104 9.28 6.42 9.18
C SER A 104 8.46 7.58 9.77
N LEU A 105 7.25 7.80 9.26
CA LEU A 105 6.28 8.75 9.77
C LEU A 105 5.37 8.15 10.85
N ASP A 106 5.71 6.98 11.38
CA ASP A 106 4.92 6.22 12.38
C ASP A 106 3.53 5.78 11.89
N VAL A 107 3.30 5.68 10.60
CA VAL A 107 2.07 5.10 10.04
C VAL A 107 2.22 3.57 10.01
N PRO A 108 1.28 2.81 10.62
CA PRO A 108 1.27 1.36 10.48
C PRO A 108 1.25 0.96 9.01
N THR A 109 2.21 0.14 8.59
CA THR A 109 2.45 -0.13 7.17
C THR A 109 2.47 -1.62 6.89
N ILE A 110 1.49 -2.10 6.15
CA ILE A 110 1.56 -3.43 5.55
C ILE A 110 2.54 -3.35 4.38
N THR A 111 3.60 -4.13 4.47
CA THR A 111 4.60 -4.27 3.40
C THR A 111 4.35 -5.55 2.63
N ILE A 112 4.45 -5.50 1.31
CA ILE A 112 4.19 -6.63 0.41
C ILE A 112 5.48 -6.93 -0.35
N PRO A 113 6.43 -7.69 0.26
CA PRO A 113 7.64 -8.10 -0.43
C PRO A 113 7.31 -9.21 -1.44
N THR A 114 7.78 -9.05 -2.67
CA THR A 114 7.56 -10.03 -3.75
C THR A 114 8.86 -10.49 -4.41
N ASP A 115 9.92 -9.68 -4.32
CA ASP A 115 11.22 -9.95 -4.94
C ASP A 115 12.37 -9.25 -4.19
N THR A 116 12.18 -8.92 -2.93
CA THR A 116 13.15 -8.20 -2.10
C THR A 116 13.30 -8.88 -0.74
N PRO A 117 14.51 -9.06 -0.22
CA PRO A 117 14.74 -9.69 1.07
C PRO A 117 13.93 -9.07 2.20
N MET A 118 13.48 -9.91 3.11
CA MET A 118 12.61 -9.56 4.24
C MET A 118 13.16 -8.44 5.12
N VAL A 119 14.48 -8.29 5.20
CA VAL A 119 15.11 -7.20 5.96
C VAL A 119 14.61 -5.82 5.51
N TYR A 120 14.27 -5.63 4.23
CA TYR A 120 13.73 -4.36 3.73
C TYR A 120 12.24 -4.17 4.01
N ALA A 121 11.53 -5.23 4.35
CA ALA A 121 10.08 -5.20 4.60
C ALA A 121 9.72 -5.23 6.09
N SER A 122 10.68 -5.39 7.02
CA SER A 122 10.40 -5.66 8.42
C SER A 122 11.39 -5.02 9.42
N TYR A 123 12.23 -4.07 9.00
CA TYR A 123 13.24 -3.47 9.88
C TYR A 123 12.69 -2.41 10.84
N HIS A 124 11.47 -1.92 10.63
CA HIS A 124 10.84 -0.90 11.46
C HIS A 124 9.61 -1.46 12.18
N ARG A 125 9.33 -1.00 13.40
CA ARG A 125 8.20 -1.45 14.23
C ARG A 125 6.83 -1.27 13.57
N GLN A 126 6.71 -0.31 12.66
CA GLN A 126 5.48 -0.04 11.92
C GLN A 126 5.35 -0.89 10.64
N MET A 127 6.32 -1.70 10.31
CA MET A 127 6.27 -2.59 9.14
C MET A 127 5.69 -3.94 9.51
N HIS A 128 4.63 -4.33 8.82
CA HIS A 128 3.88 -5.55 9.03
C HIS A 128 3.82 -6.35 7.73
N PRO A 129 4.80 -7.22 7.45
CA PRO A 129 4.86 -7.92 6.16
C PRO A 129 3.68 -8.88 5.96
N VAL A 130 3.20 -8.93 4.72
CA VAL A 130 2.32 -9.95 4.17
C VAL A 130 3.09 -10.68 3.10
N LEU A 131 3.36 -11.95 3.34
CA LEU A 131 4.15 -12.80 2.45
C LEU A 131 3.29 -13.38 1.33
N PRO A 132 3.89 -13.69 0.18
CA PRO A 132 3.28 -14.52 -0.84
C PRO A 132 2.86 -15.88 -0.27
N GLU A 133 1.77 -16.47 -0.77
CA GLU A 133 1.31 -17.81 -0.37
C GLU A 133 2.42 -18.85 -0.50
N ASP A 134 2.45 -19.78 0.41
CA ASP A 134 3.42 -20.89 0.50
C ASP A 134 4.89 -20.46 0.71
N LEU A 135 5.15 -19.17 0.99
CA LEU A 135 6.49 -18.70 1.28
C LEU A 135 6.63 -18.25 2.73
N THR A 136 7.69 -18.69 3.35
CA THR A 136 8.12 -18.21 4.69
C THR A 136 9.17 -17.10 4.59
N GLU A 137 9.75 -16.91 3.41
CA GLU A 137 10.80 -15.93 3.13
C GLU A 137 10.72 -15.46 1.67
N VAL A 138 11.06 -14.20 1.42
CA VAL A 138 11.25 -13.64 0.07
C VAL A 138 12.71 -13.22 -0.10
N LYS A 139 13.28 -13.51 -1.27
CA LYS A 139 14.65 -13.17 -1.67
C LYS A 139 14.63 -12.52 -3.05
N HIS A 140 15.75 -11.93 -3.45
CA HIS A 140 15.92 -11.53 -4.85
C HIS A 140 15.76 -12.74 -5.78
N GLY A 141 14.97 -12.58 -6.83
CA GLY A 141 14.63 -13.65 -7.77
C GLY A 141 13.43 -14.51 -7.35
N SER A 142 12.73 -14.19 -6.25
CA SER A 142 11.52 -14.93 -5.84
C SER A 142 10.37 -14.80 -6.82
N LEU A 143 10.24 -13.67 -7.52
CA LEU A 143 9.26 -13.41 -8.58
C LEU A 143 7.82 -13.78 -8.16
N SER A 144 7.45 -13.51 -6.92
CA SER A 144 6.28 -14.08 -6.26
C SER A 144 5.05 -13.16 -6.19
N ALA A 145 5.04 -12.09 -6.99
CA ALA A 145 3.96 -11.10 -7.01
C ALA A 145 2.56 -11.71 -7.23
N GLU A 146 2.47 -12.74 -8.08
CA GLU A 146 1.20 -13.41 -8.36
C GLU A 146 0.68 -14.24 -7.18
N LYS A 147 1.55 -14.62 -6.24
CA LYS A 147 1.19 -15.37 -5.04
C LYS A 147 0.69 -14.52 -3.88
N ILE A 148 0.59 -13.21 -4.03
CA ILE A 148 0.01 -12.34 -3.00
C ILE A 148 -1.50 -12.55 -2.94
N ASN A 149 -2.01 -12.91 -1.77
CA ASN A 149 -3.43 -13.07 -1.52
C ASN A 149 -4.01 -11.78 -0.89
N PRO A 150 -4.96 -11.09 -1.55
CA PRO A 150 -5.61 -9.90 -1.00
C PRO A 150 -6.30 -10.13 0.35
N LYS A 151 -6.73 -11.37 0.63
CA LYS A 151 -7.34 -11.74 1.90
C LYS A 151 -6.35 -11.63 3.07
N ASP A 152 -5.08 -11.95 2.85
CA ASP A 152 -4.06 -11.84 3.90
C ASP A 152 -3.73 -10.38 4.21
N ILE A 153 -3.73 -9.52 3.18
CA ILE A 153 -3.65 -8.07 3.36
C ILE A 153 -4.82 -7.58 4.22
N TYR A 154 -6.04 -8.00 3.88
CA TYR A 154 -7.25 -7.63 4.61
C TYR A 154 -7.23 -8.11 6.08
N ILE A 155 -6.86 -9.37 6.34
CA ILE A 155 -6.75 -9.91 7.71
C ILE A 155 -5.73 -9.10 8.53
N LYS A 156 -4.59 -8.78 7.93
CA LYS A 156 -3.56 -7.96 8.57
C LYS A 156 -4.06 -6.55 8.85
N ALA A 157 -4.76 -5.93 7.90
CA ALA A 157 -5.35 -4.59 8.05
C ALA A 157 -6.38 -4.54 9.18
N LYS A 158 -7.27 -5.53 9.27
CA LYS A 158 -8.25 -5.63 10.38
C LYS A 158 -7.56 -5.65 11.74
N LYS A 159 -6.53 -6.47 11.88
CA LYS A 159 -5.76 -6.57 13.13
C LYS A 159 -5.13 -5.24 13.51
N ILE A 160 -4.56 -4.51 12.54
CA ILE A 160 -3.91 -3.21 12.78
C ILE A 160 -4.93 -2.13 13.14
N LEU A 161 -6.08 -2.12 12.45
CA LEU A 161 -7.13 -1.10 12.62
C LEU A 161 -8.10 -1.43 13.78
N ASN A 162 -7.94 -2.59 14.44
CA ASN A 162 -8.80 -3.10 15.51
C ASN A 162 -10.28 -3.22 15.09
N LEU A 163 -10.51 -3.87 13.92
CA LEU A 163 -11.82 -4.11 13.33
C LEU A 163 -12.32 -5.54 13.55
#